data_c1d2bf5b93904e87bc9bfa6912f983d8
#
_entry.id   c1d2bf5b93904e87bc9bfa6912f983d8
#
_cell.length_a   1.000
_cell.length_b   1.000
_cell.length_c   1.000
_cell.angle_alpha   90.00
_cell.angle_beta   90.00
_cell.angle_gamma   90.00
#
_symmetry.space_group_name_H-M   'P 1'
#
loop_
_entity.id
_entity.type
_entity.pdbx_description
1 polymer ?
#
loop_
_entity_poly.entity_id
_entity_poly.type
_entity_poly.pdbx_seq_one_letter_code
_entity_poly.pdbx_strand_id
1 'polypeptide(L)'
;ELIVFDLSTSDEDHEEAIDLMRKINRFISIPMVAGGNIRREEDVKKYLYAGAKRAILNFSKIAAQEMLESVSKRFGKERIAVSLNDFDALFKQQHLIEEYASELIFMHRLDLDSVMNITSIPCVVVTDTMEQDEILKILKSSGVKGVSGRFISQEDMDFDGFKEICVQEGIKMTSFESILEFSEL
;
A
#
# COMPACT_ATOMS: atom_id res chain seq x y z
N GLU A 1 4.01 -6.16 4.87
CA GLU A 1 4.31 -5.74 3.49
C GLU A 1 5.29 -4.58 3.50
N LEU A 2 6.09 -4.45 2.45
CA LEU A 2 6.97 -3.31 2.20
C LEU A 2 6.36 -2.43 1.12
N ILE A 3 6.17 -1.13 1.40
CA ILE A 3 5.74 -0.16 0.37
C ILE A 3 6.97 0.57 -0.14
N VAL A 4 7.17 0.58 -1.47
CA VAL A 4 8.28 1.25 -2.15
C VAL A 4 7.72 2.28 -3.11
N PHE A 5 8.20 3.53 -3.00
CA PHE A 5 7.85 4.60 -3.93
C PHE A 5 9.06 4.99 -4.77
N ASP A 6 8.88 4.92 -6.09
CA ASP A 6 9.80 5.48 -7.06
C ASP A 6 9.58 7.00 -7.15
N LEU A 7 10.60 7.76 -6.77
CA LEU A 7 10.60 9.22 -6.78
C LEU A 7 11.47 9.78 -7.91
N SER A 8 11.83 8.95 -8.88
CA SER A 8 12.66 9.35 -10.02
C SER A 8 12.01 10.47 -10.85
N THR A 9 12.85 11.31 -11.42
CA THR A 9 12.41 12.43 -12.26
C THR A 9 12.79 12.25 -13.72
N SER A 10 13.72 11.35 -14.02
CA SER A 10 14.15 10.98 -15.37
C SER A 10 13.77 9.54 -15.71
N ASP A 11 13.76 9.18 -16.98
CA ASP A 11 13.51 7.81 -17.43
C ASP A 11 14.68 6.87 -17.05
N GLU A 12 15.92 7.38 -16.99
CA GLU A 12 17.09 6.63 -16.56
C GLU A 12 17.00 6.25 -15.08
N ASP A 13 16.73 7.22 -14.20
CA ASP A 13 16.52 6.98 -12.77
C ASP A 13 15.34 6.03 -12.51
N HIS A 14 14.30 6.10 -13.36
CA HIS A 14 13.15 5.20 -13.28
C HIS A 14 13.55 3.74 -13.56
N GLU A 15 14.36 3.48 -14.56
CA GLU A 15 14.87 2.13 -14.84
C GLU A 15 15.78 1.64 -13.70
N GLU A 16 16.63 2.50 -13.13
CA GLU A 16 17.44 2.16 -11.97
C GLU A 16 16.58 1.83 -10.74
N ALA A 17 15.50 2.57 -10.50
CA ALA A 17 14.55 2.30 -9.43
C ALA A 17 13.89 0.93 -9.60
N ILE A 18 13.50 0.56 -10.82
CA ILE A 18 12.94 -0.77 -11.12
C ILE A 18 13.97 -1.87 -10.87
N ASP A 19 15.22 -1.67 -11.26
CA ASP A 19 16.28 -2.64 -10.98
C ASP A 19 16.57 -2.78 -9.48
N LEU A 20 16.48 -1.69 -8.74
CA LEU A 20 16.57 -1.71 -7.28
C LEU A 20 15.39 -2.50 -6.66
N MET A 21 14.16 -2.30 -7.14
CA MET A 21 13.00 -3.08 -6.71
C MET A 21 13.19 -4.58 -6.94
N ARG A 22 13.74 -4.99 -8.09
CA ARG A 22 14.09 -6.40 -8.36
C ARG A 22 15.10 -6.96 -7.36
N LYS A 23 16.12 -6.15 -7.03
CA LYS A 23 17.12 -6.53 -6.02
C LYS A 23 16.47 -6.68 -4.64
N ILE A 24 15.68 -5.69 -4.20
CA ILE A 24 14.95 -5.73 -2.92
C ILE A 24 14.10 -7.00 -2.85
N ASN A 25 13.30 -7.28 -3.88
CA ASN A 25 12.40 -8.44 -3.91
C ASN A 25 13.12 -9.79 -3.75
N ARG A 26 14.41 -9.87 -4.10
CA ARG A 26 15.21 -11.11 -3.92
C ARG A 26 15.67 -11.33 -2.48
N PHE A 27 15.70 -10.28 -1.67
CA PHE A 27 16.21 -10.32 -0.29
C PHE A 27 15.12 -10.32 0.77
N ILE A 28 13.89 -9.90 0.41
CA ILE A 28 12.78 -9.83 1.36
C ILE A 28 11.89 -11.08 1.24
N SER A 29 11.41 -11.55 2.40
CA SER A 29 10.40 -12.62 2.48
C SER A 29 8.96 -12.09 2.60
N ILE A 30 8.79 -10.77 2.70
CA ILE A 30 7.49 -10.12 2.80
C ILE A 30 7.05 -9.53 1.45
N PRO A 31 5.74 -9.45 1.16
CA PRO A 31 5.26 -8.88 -0.08
C PRO A 31 5.68 -7.41 -0.24
N MET A 32 6.11 -7.04 -1.44
CA MET A 32 6.40 -5.67 -1.83
C MET A 32 5.21 -5.08 -2.60
N VAL A 33 4.85 -3.84 -2.29
CA VAL A 33 3.87 -3.03 -3.01
C VAL A 33 4.59 -1.80 -3.54
N ALA A 34 4.47 -1.51 -4.84
CA ALA A 34 5.29 -0.47 -5.47
C ALA A 34 4.46 0.59 -6.18
N GLY A 35 4.86 1.83 -6.07
CA GLY A 35 4.22 2.97 -6.71
C GLY A 35 5.20 4.10 -7.00
N GLY A 36 4.65 5.28 -7.35
CA GLY A 36 5.43 6.49 -7.62
C GLY A 36 5.35 6.88 -9.09
N ASN A 37 6.41 6.82 -9.84
CA ASN A 37 6.54 7.33 -11.21
C ASN A 37 5.79 6.49 -12.28
N ILE A 38 4.53 6.14 -12.03
CA ILE A 38 3.67 5.45 -13.00
C ILE A 38 2.99 6.49 -13.89
N ARG A 39 3.33 6.50 -15.17
CA ARG A 39 2.80 7.44 -16.18
C ARG A 39 1.97 6.72 -17.25
N ARG A 40 2.18 5.42 -17.44
CA ARG A 40 1.58 4.57 -18.47
C ARG A 40 1.46 3.12 -18.01
N GLU A 41 0.64 2.32 -18.68
CA GLU A 41 0.43 0.90 -18.36
C GLU A 41 1.73 0.06 -18.34
N GLU A 42 2.71 0.43 -19.17
CA GLU A 42 3.99 -0.29 -19.22
C GLU A 42 4.77 -0.13 -17.91
N ASP A 43 4.63 0.99 -17.19
CA ASP A 43 5.27 1.21 -15.90
C ASP A 43 4.63 0.30 -14.82
N VAL A 44 3.30 0.11 -14.87
CA VAL A 44 2.59 -0.87 -14.02
C VAL A 44 3.14 -2.28 -14.26
N LYS A 45 3.27 -2.69 -15.53
CA LYS A 45 3.85 -3.98 -15.91
C LYS A 45 5.27 -4.16 -15.36
N LYS A 46 6.11 -3.13 -15.50
CA LYS A 46 7.51 -3.17 -15.01
C LYS A 46 7.57 -3.40 -13.49
N TYR A 47 6.74 -2.71 -12.71
CA TYR A 47 6.69 -2.89 -11.25
C TYR A 47 6.24 -4.30 -10.87
N LEU A 48 5.17 -4.79 -11.50
CA LEU A 48 4.68 -6.15 -11.25
C LEU A 48 5.74 -7.21 -11.62
N TYR A 49 6.47 -7.02 -12.70
CA TYR A 49 7.56 -7.93 -13.13
C TYR A 49 8.85 -7.75 -12.32
N ALA A 50 9.03 -6.62 -11.64
CA ALA A 50 10.09 -6.42 -10.66
C ALA A 50 9.80 -7.15 -9.33
N GLY A 51 8.64 -7.79 -9.19
CA GLY A 51 8.24 -8.58 -8.04
C GLY A 51 7.25 -7.90 -7.11
N ALA A 52 6.72 -6.73 -7.49
CA ALA A 52 5.67 -6.11 -6.70
C ALA A 52 4.39 -6.98 -6.73
N LYS A 53 3.83 -7.25 -5.55
CA LYS A 53 2.53 -7.92 -5.41
C LYS A 53 1.41 -7.04 -5.95
N ARG A 54 1.50 -5.73 -5.73
CA ARG A 54 0.57 -4.72 -6.25
C ARG A 54 1.33 -3.50 -6.75
N ALA A 55 0.80 -2.89 -7.81
CA ALA A 55 1.19 -1.57 -8.27
C ALA A 55 0.22 -0.51 -7.70
N ILE A 56 0.77 0.62 -7.22
CA ILE A 56 0.01 1.72 -6.63
C ILE A 56 -0.21 2.82 -7.67
N LEU A 57 -1.45 3.05 -8.06
CA LEU A 57 -1.84 4.14 -8.92
C LEU A 57 -2.16 5.40 -8.11
N ASN A 58 -1.47 6.49 -8.36
CA ASN A 58 -1.71 7.77 -7.68
C ASN A 58 -2.90 8.50 -8.29
N PHE A 59 -4.03 8.48 -7.59
CA PHE A 59 -5.28 9.09 -8.06
C PHE A 59 -5.31 10.63 -8.06
N SER A 60 -4.25 11.28 -7.58
CA SER A 60 -4.04 12.71 -7.85
C SER A 60 -3.64 12.99 -9.32
N LYS A 61 -3.36 11.94 -10.11
CA LYS A 61 -2.95 12.02 -11.51
C LYS A 61 -4.06 11.51 -12.41
N ILE A 62 -4.48 12.32 -13.38
CA ILE A 62 -5.53 11.95 -14.35
C ILE A 62 -5.14 10.68 -15.12
N ALA A 63 -3.88 10.57 -15.56
CA ALA A 63 -3.41 9.39 -16.27
C ALA A 63 -3.58 8.09 -15.45
N ALA A 64 -3.41 8.14 -14.12
CA ALA A 64 -3.64 6.98 -13.26
C ALA A 64 -5.12 6.60 -13.17
N GLN A 65 -6.02 7.58 -13.15
CA GLN A 65 -7.47 7.36 -13.16
C GLN A 65 -7.91 6.73 -14.49
N GLU A 66 -7.42 7.25 -15.62
CA GLU A 66 -7.75 6.78 -16.98
C GLU A 66 -7.25 5.35 -17.23
N MET A 67 -6.12 4.94 -16.68
CA MET A 67 -5.57 3.60 -16.90
C MET A 67 -6.07 2.54 -15.92
N LEU A 68 -6.77 2.88 -14.83
CA LEU A 68 -7.15 1.94 -13.78
C LEU A 68 -7.91 0.73 -14.32
N GLU A 69 -8.93 0.95 -15.14
CA GLU A 69 -9.74 -0.11 -15.72
C GLU A 69 -8.89 -1.05 -16.60
N SER A 70 -8.08 -0.50 -17.50
CA SER A 70 -7.29 -1.28 -18.45
C SER A 70 -6.21 -2.12 -17.75
N VAL A 71 -5.48 -1.56 -16.79
CA VAL A 71 -4.46 -2.31 -16.04
C VAL A 71 -5.08 -3.36 -15.12
N SER A 72 -6.23 -3.06 -14.52
CA SER A 72 -6.95 -4.03 -13.69
C SER A 72 -7.47 -5.21 -14.51
N LYS A 73 -8.05 -4.97 -15.70
CA LYS A 73 -8.47 -6.03 -16.61
C LYS A 73 -7.29 -6.88 -17.13
N ARG A 74 -6.13 -6.25 -17.33
CA ARG A 74 -4.94 -6.93 -17.85
C ARG A 74 -4.19 -7.74 -16.81
N PHE A 75 -4.06 -7.25 -15.59
CA PHE A 75 -3.19 -7.84 -14.56
C PHE A 75 -3.94 -8.46 -13.38
N GLY A 76 -5.24 -8.21 -13.28
CA GLY A 76 -6.09 -8.58 -12.17
C GLY A 76 -6.26 -7.46 -11.15
N LYS A 77 -7.48 -7.31 -10.65
CA LYS A 77 -7.84 -6.32 -9.62
C LYS A 77 -6.97 -6.43 -8.37
N GLU A 78 -6.65 -7.66 -7.96
CA GLU A 78 -5.83 -7.97 -6.78
C GLU A 78 -4.38 -7.47 -6.90
N ARG A 79 -3.95 -7.10 -8.11
CA ARG A 79 -2.63 -6.56 -8.39
C ARG A 79 -2.59 -5.03 -8.39
N ILE A 80 -3.70 -4.36 -8.16
CA ILE A 80 -3.82 -2.90 -8.24
C ILE A 80 -4.25 -2.34 -6.88
N ALA A 81 -3.49 -1.36 -6.41
CA ALA A 81 -3.84 -0.48 -5.30
C ALA A 81 -3.97 0.96 -5.81
N VAL A 82 -4.75 1.77 -5.11
CA VAL A 82 -4.94 3.19 -5.42
C VAL A 82 -4.48 4.02 -4.23
N SER A 83 -3.60 5.00 -4.45
CA SER A 83 -3.25 5.97 -3.43
C SER A 83 -4.07 7.26 -3.57
N LEU A 84 -4.51 7.77 -2.43
CA LEU A 84 -5.38 8.93 -2.29
C LEU A 84 -4.77 9.93 -1.31
N ASN A 85 -4.79 11.22 -1.68
CA ASN A 85 -4.35 12.32 -0.82
C ASN A 85 -5.52 13.01 -0.11
N ASP A 86 -6.72 12.87 -0.66
CA ASP A 86 -7.93 13.51 -0.15
C ASP A 86 -9.15 12.60 -0.34
N PHE A 87 -10.23 13.01 0.30
CA PHE A 87 -11.49 12.32 0.31
C PHE A 87 -12.30 12.51 -0.99
N ASP A 88 -12.11 13.65 -1.64
CA ASP A 88 -12.89 14.05 -2.83
C ASP A 88 -12.64 13.09 -4.00
N ALA A 89 -11.41 12.64 -4.16
CA ALA A 89 -11.05 11.69 -5.22
C ALA A 89 -11.76 10.34 -5.02
N LEU A 90 -11.83 9.85 -3.77
CA LEU A 90 -12.57 8.64 -3.44
C LEU A 90 -14.06 8.81 -3.73
N PHE A 91 -14.66 9.90 -3.26
CA PHE A 91 -16.09 10.13 -3.43
C PHE A 91 -16.50 10.22 -4.91
N LYS A 92 -15.70 10.92 -5.72
CA LYS A 92 -15.99 11.11 -7.16
C LYS A 92 -15.79 9.85 -7.99
N GLN A 93 -14.88 8.99 -7.59
CA GLN A 93 -14.45 7.82 -8.38
C GLN A 93 -14.75 6.49 -7.66
N GLN A 94 -15.65 6.48 -6.67
CA GLN A 94 -15.94 5.32 -5.83
C GLN A 94 -16.18 4.05 -6.65
N HIS A 95 -17.12 4.09 -7.59
CA HIS A 95 -17.48 2.92 -8.40
C HIS A 95 -16.29 2.37 -9.20
N LEU A 96 -15.51 3.26 -9.81
CA LEU A 96 -14.33 2.87 -10.57
C LEU A 96 -13.29 2.20 -9.67
N ILE A 97 -13.04 2.79 -8.50
CA ILE A 97 -12.09 2.27 -7.53
C ILE A 97 -12.57 0.91 -7.00
N GLU A 98 -13.84 0.80 -6.60
CA GLU A 98 -14.41 -0.45 -6.06
C GLU A 98 -14.43 -1.57 -7.08
N GLU A 99 -14.60 -1.27 -8.35
CA GLU A 99 -14.60 -2.26 -9.42
C GLU A 99 -13.19 -2.76 -9.75
N TYR A 100 -12.18 -1.86 -9.79
CA TYR A 100 -10.88 -2.13 -10.38
C TYR A 100 -9.68 -2.08 -9.43
N ALA A 101 -9.85 -1.69 -8.16
CA ALA A 101 -8.76 -1.72 -7.17
C ALA A 101 -9.09 -2.64 -5.99
N SER A 102 -8.06 -3.27 -5.42
CA SER A 102 -8.20 -4.18 -4.27
C SER A 102 -7.81 -3.56 -2.94
N GLU A 103 -7.18 -2.39 -2.96
CA GLU A 103 -6.64 -1.75 -1.78
C GLU A 103 -6.54 -0.24 -1.96
N LEU A 104 -6.82 0.49 -0.89
CA LEU A 104 -6.59 1.93 -0.79
C LEU A 104 -5.36 2.23 0.06
N ILE A 105 -4.59 3.23 -0.33
CA ILE A 105 -3.47 3.74 0.44
C ILE A 105 -3.71 5.24 0.67
N PHE A 106 -4.04 5.60 1.89
CA PHE A 106 -4.19 7.00 2.26
C PHE A 106 -2.84 7.59 2.64
N MET A 107 -2.40 8.57 1.85
CA MET A 107 -1.09 9.20 2.02
C MET A 107 -1.04 10.21 3.17
N HIS A 108 -2.19 10.52 3.76
CA HIS A 108 -2.36 11.37 4.94
C HIS A 108 -3.45 10.81 5.83
N ARG A 109 -3.45 11.23 7.11
CA ARG A 109 -4.52 10.90 8.04
C ARG A 109 -5.82 11.57 7.58
N LEU A 110 -6.82 10.76 7.27
CA LEU A 110 -8.18 11.19 6.94
C LEU A 110 -9.12 10.82 8.09
N ASP A 111 -10.35 11.34 8.05
CA ASP A 111 -11.45 10.84 8.85
C ASP A 111 -11.85 9.44 8.35
N LEU A 112 -11.30 8.42 9.00
CA LEU A 112 -11.46 7.01 8.59
C LEU A 112 -12.91 6.54 8.70
N ASP A 113 -13.67 7.04 9.67
CA ASP A 113 -15.08 6.67 9.82
C ASP A 113 -15.89 7.13 8.61
N SER A 114 -15.62 8.33 8.12
CA SER A 114 -16.24 8.84 6.88
C SER A 114 -15.82 8.03 5.65
N VAL A 115 -14.55 7.61 5.56
CA VAL A 115 -14.05 6.74 4.47
C VAL A 115 -14.77 5.39 4.45
N MET A 116 -14.87 4.72 5.58
CA MET A 116 -15.47 3.39 5.67
C MET A 116 -17.00 3.39 5.47
N ASN A 117 -17.64 4.54 5.56
CA ASN A 117 -19.04 4.71 5.16
C ASN A 117 -19.23 4.77 3.64
N ILE A 118 -18.14 5.05 2.89
CA ILE A 118 -18.20 5.18 1.42
C ILE A 118 -17.77 3.88 0.74
N THR A 119 -16.75 3.19 1.25
CA THR A 119 -16.17 2.02 0.59
C THR A 119 -15.91 0.87 1.53
N SER A 120 -15.99 -0.36 0.99
CA SER A 120 -15.62 -1.60 1.68
C SER A 120 -14.18 -2.07 1.34
N ILE A 121 -13.47 -1.35 0.48
CA ILE A 121 -12.10 -1.73 0.11
C ILE A 121 -11.18 -1.54 1.33
N PRO A 122 -10.37 -2.56 1.69
CA PRO A 122 -9.42 -2.43 2.80
C PRO A 122 -8.38 -1.34 2.53
N CYS A 123 -8.00 -0.62 3.57
CA CYS A 123 -7.07 0.48 3.43
C CYS A 123 -5.82 0.35 4.30
N VAL A 124 -4.74 0.93 3.81
CA VAL A 124 -3.51 1.22 4.55
C VAL A 124 -3.42 2.73 4.77
N VAL A 125 -3.12 3.14 5.98
CA VAL A 125 -2.98 4.55 6.33
C VAL A 125 -1.50 4.87 6.49
N VAL A 126 -1.01 5.83 5.72
CA VAL A 126 0.32 6.40 5.90
C VAL A 126 0.23 7.52 6.93
N THR A 127 1.06 7.48 7.96
CA THR A 127 1.07 8.46 9.05
C THR A 127 2.49 8.86 9.42
N ASP A 128 2.64 10.07 9.90
CA ASP A 128 3.87 10.62 10.47
C ASP A 128 3.87 10.60 12.00
N THR A 129 2.77 10.15 12.63
CA THR A 129 2.72 10.00 14.09
C THR A 129 3.71 8.95 14.56
N MET A 130 4.31 9.22 15.73
CA MET A 130 5.21 8.32 16.43
C MET A 130 4.58 7.74 17.71
N GLU A 131 3.37 8.20 18.03
CA GLU A 131 2.65 7.81 19.25
C GLU A 131 1.96 6.45 19.06
N GLN A 132 2.36 5.46 19.86
CA GLN A 132 1.82 4.09 19.76
C GLN A 132 0.30 4.05 19.95
N ASP A 133 -0.25 4.83 20.88
CA ASP A 133 -1.69 4.89 21.13
C ASP A 133 -2.48 5.42 19.92
N GLU A 134 -1.91 6.36 19.18
CA GLU A 134 -2.52 6.85 17.95
C GLU A 134 -2.47 5.80 16.84
N ILE A 135 -1.35 5.08 16.70
CA ILE A 135 -1.20 3.98 15.75
C ILE A 135 -2.22 2.86 16.05
N LEU A 136 -2.38 2.49 17.33
CA LEU A 136 -3.37 1.51 17.78
C LEU A 136 -4.80 1.96 17.45
N LYS A 137 -5.12 3.23 17.65
CA LYS A 137 -6.42 3.79 17.26
C LYS A 137 -6.69 3.64 15.77
N ILE A 138 -5.71 3.96 14.92
CA ILE A 138 -5.83 3.82 13.47
C ILE A 138 -6.04 2.34 13.11
N LEU A 139 -5.25 1.43 13.67
CA LEU A 139 -5.34 0.00 13.41
C LEU A 139 -6.67 -0.62 13.85
N LYS A 140 -7.34 -0.06 14.86
CA LYS A 140 -8.66 -0.49 15.33
C LYS A 140 -9.82 0.05 14.48
N SER A 141 -9.57 1.02 13.61
CA SER A 141 -10.61 1.57 12.74
C SER A 141 -11.07 0.53 11.74
N SER A 142 -12.39 0.47 11.51
CA SER A 142 -12.97 -0.47 10.56
C SER A 142 -12.35 -0.33 9.17
N GLY A 143 -12.10 -1.45 8.49
CA GLY A 143 -11.54 -1.47 7.14
C GLY A 143 -10.03 -1.16 7.04
N VAL A 144 -9.38 -0.70 8.11
CA VAL A 144 -7.94 -0.51 8.13
C VAL A 144 -7.25 -1.87 8.29
N LYS A 145 -6.42 -2.22 7.31
CA LYS A 145 -5.64 -3.46 7.34
C LYS A 145 -4.19 -3.25 7.73
N GLY A 146 -3.73 -2.00 7.77
CA GLY A 146 -2.36 -1.68 8.13
C GLY A 146 -2.08 -0.20 8.27
N VAL A 147 -1.01 0.09 8.95
CA VAL A 147 -0.46 1.44 9.10
C VAL A 147 0.97 1.42 8.58
N SER A 148 1.34 2.43 7.84
CA SER A 148 2.69 2.66 7.33
C SER A 148 3.20 4.01 7.83
N GLY A 149 4.48 4.10 8.19
CA GLY A 149 5.04 5.37 8.63
C GLY A 149 6.47 5.26 9.14
N ARG A 150 6.99 6.40 9.56
CA ARG A 150 8.37 6.53 10.03
C ARG A 150 8.61 5.91 11.41
N PHE A 151 7.55 5.59 12.15
CA PHE A 151 7.65 4.96 13.47
C PHE A 151 8.40 3.62 13.43
N ILE A 152 8.38 2.91 12.29
CA ILE A 152 9.07 1.63 12.09
C ILE A 152 10.61 1.79 12.08
N SER A 153 11.12 2.97 11.73
CA SER A 153 12.56 3.25 11.58
C SER A 153 13.19 3.91 12.81
N GLN A 154 12.49 3.96 13.94
CA GLN A 154 13.06 4.44 15.20
C GLN A 154 14.02 3.41 15.78
N GLU A 155 15.23 3.86 16.17
CA GLU A 155 16.25 2.99 16.77
C GLU A 155 15.79 2.34 18.09
N ASP A 156 14.88 2.99 18.82
CA ASP A 156 14.38 2.54 20.13
C ASP A 156 13.02 1.85 20.05
N MET A 157 12.47 1.60 18.84
CA MET A 157 11.16 0.95 18.74
C MET A 157 11.28 -0.56 18.94
N ASP A 158 10.75 -1.06 20.06
CA ASP A 158 10.48 -2.48 20.26
C ASP A 158 9.29 -2.91 19.38
N PHE A 159 9.61 -3.31 18.14
CA PHE A 159 8.60 -3.68 17.16
C PHE A 159 7.86 -4.97 17.53
N ASP A 160 8.54 -5.91 18.18
CA ASP A 160 7.94 -7.16 18.60
C ASP A 160 7.02 -6.96 19.81
N GLY A 161 7.46 -6.17 20.81
CA GLY A 161 6.59 -5.75 21.90
C GLY A 161 5.36 -4.97 21.42
N PHE A 162 5.51 -4.11 20.43
CA PHE A 162 4.35 -3.42 19.83
C PHE A 162 3.37 -4.38 19.15
N LYS A 163 3.86 -5.43 18.46
CA LYS A 163 2.98 -6.48 17.90
C LYS A 163 2.23 -7.24 18.97
N GLU A 164 2.90 -7.55 20.09
CA GLU A 164 2.24 -8.21 21.23
C GLU A 164 1.11 -7.34 21.80
N ILE A 165 1.32 -6.03 21.94
CA ILE A 165 0.27 -5.09 22.34
C ILE A 165 -0.88 -5.10 21.34
N CYS A 166 -0.60 -5.07 20.03
CA CYS A 166 -1.63 -5.15 18.99
C CYS A 166 -2.49 -6.43 19.14
N VAL A 167 -1.85 -7.57 19.39
CA VAL A 167 -2.58 -8.85 19.59
C VAL A 167 -3.44 -8.80 20.86
N GLN A 168 -2.92 -8.29 21.98
CA GLN A 168 -3.67 -8.11 23.21
C GLN A 168 -4.89 -7.19 23.04
N GLU A 169 -4.77 -6.19 22.19
CA GLU A 169 -5.83 -5.25 21.84
C GLU A 169 -6.78 -5.78 20.74
N GLY A 170 -6.66 -7.08 20.39
CA GLY A 170 -7.53 -7.75 19.42
C GLY A 170 -7.24 -7.43 17.95
N ILE A 171 -6.11 -6.79 17.66
CA ILE A 171 -5.68 -6.50 16.28
C ILE A 171 -4.99 -7.73 15.71
N LYS A 172 -5.48 -8.20 14.56
CA LYS A 172 -4.90 -9.36 13.87
C LYS A 172 -3.55 -8.99 13.24
N MET A 173 -2.48 -9.56 13.77
CA MET A 173 -1.12 -9.38 13.27
C MET A 173 -0.68 -10.60 12.47
N THR A 174 0.15 -10.38 11.43
CA THR A 174 0.82 -11.46 10.71
C THR A 174 1.97 -12.00 11.56
N SER A 175 1.94 -13.29 11.90
CA SER A 175 3.03 -13.95 12.61
C SER A 175 4.17 -14.33 11.66
N PHE A 176 5.38 -14.49 12.20
CA PHE A 176 6.54 -14.94 11.41
C PHE A 176 6.34 -16.37 10.87
N GLU A 177 5.63 -17.22 11.59
CA GLU A 177 5.29 -18.59 11.21
C GLU A 177 4.38 -18.64 9.97
N SER A 178 3.43 -17.71 9.86
CA SER A 178 2.56 -17.64 8.68
C SER A 178 3.29 -17.19 7.41
N ILE A 179 4.47 -16.58 7.52
CA ILE A 179 5.30 -16.19 6.37
C ILE A 179 6.04 -17.40 5.80
N LEU A 180 6.48 -18.33 6.65
CA LEU A 180 7.19 -19.54 6.24
C LEU A 180 6.26 -20.51 5.49
N GLU A 181 5.00 -20.64 5.87
CA GLU A 181 4.02 -21.49 5.19
C GLU A 181 3.73 -21.02 3.75
N PHE A 182 3.85 -19.71 3.44
CA PHE A 182 3.70 -19.19 2.09
C PHE A 182 4.93 -19.35 1.20
N SER A 183 6.09 -19.66 1.75
CA SER A 183 7.32 -19.85 0.98
C SER A 183 7.52 -21.31 0.49
N GLU A 184 6.67 -22.23 0.93
CA GLU A 184 6.71 -23.65 0.56
C GLU A 184 5.62 -24.05 -0.48
N LEU A 185 4.83 -23.09 -0.95
CA LEU A 185 3.83 -23.24 -2.03
C LEU A 185 4.30 -22.57 -3.32
#